data_ad93a224038b2ead405ad04993b7d538
#
_entry.id   ad93a224038b2ead405ad04993b7d538
#
_cell.length_a   1.000
_cell.length_b   1.000
_cell.length_c   1.000
_cell.angle_alpha   90.00
_cell.angle_beta   90.00
_cell.angle_gamma   90.00
#
_symmetry.space_group_name_H-M   'P 1'
#
loop_
_entity.id
_entity.type
_entity.pdbx_description
1 polymer ?
#
loop_
_entity_poly.entity_id
_entity_poly.type
_entity_poly.pdbx_seq_one_letter_code
_entity_poly.pdbx_strand_id
1 'polypeptide(L)'
;MKQVHSIVDSFNYAIEGLVYATRTQRNMRIHLITSLGILTACFFYKLSKAEILVLAITITLVLFAELINTAIEATVDILTNNFHPLAKIAKNTAAGAVLVTAINAIFVGYVIFWDKLRKLSFQLVNIIKESDTYLVFIVLILICMIILFLKAVIGEGTPLRGGMPSGHASISFAIATMISLIAKNENIILLSFILAIIVAQSR
;
A
#
# COMPACT_ATOMS: atom_id res chain seq x y z
N MET A 1 18.12 25.68 -37.25
CA MET A 1 16.64 25.89 -37.38
C MET A 1 15.99 25.27 -36.16
N LYS A 2 15.31 26.06 -35.31
CA LYS A 2 14.46 25.49 -34.25
C LYS A 2 13.30 24.77 -34.93
N GLN A 3 13.20 23.44 -34.79
CA GLN A 3 12.01 22.73 -35.17
C GLN A 3 10.87 23.23 -34.29
N VAL A 4 9.86 23.80 -34.91
CA VAL A 4 8.61 24.17 -34.23
C VAL A 4 7.86 22.85 -33.99
N HIS A 5 8.02 22.26 -32.80
CA HIS A 5 7.26 21.11 -32.42
C HIS A 5 5.78 21.48 -32.33
N SER A 6 4.91 20.65 -32.90
CA SER A 6 3.47 20.83 -32.76
C SER A 6 3.08 20.59 -31.29
N ILE A 7 1.94 21.15 -30.85
CA ILE A 7 1.40 20.88 -29.51
C ILE A 7 1.22 19.37 -29.30
N VAL A 8 0.81 18.66 -30.34
CA VAL A 8 0.62 17.19 -30.33
C VAL A 8 1.95 16.48 -30.06
N ASP A 9 3.07 16.90 -30.67
CA ASP A 9 4.39 16.32 -30.43
C ASP A 9 4.82 16.52 -28.97
N SER A 10 4.54 17.71 -28.40
CA SER A 10 4.87 17.99 -26.99
C SER A 10 4.10 17.08 -26.04
N PHE A 11 2.81 16.80 -26.31
CA PHE A 11 2.04 15.85 -25.52
C PHE A 11 2.56 14.41 -25.68
N ASN A 12 2.94 14.00 -26.88
CA ASN A 12 3.52 12.68 -27.12
C ASN A 12 4.81 12.48 -26.32
N TYR A 13 5.73 13.45 -26.31
CA TYR A 13 6.96 13.38 -25.51
C TYR A 13 6.67 13.32 -24.00
N ALA A 14 5.66 14.05 -23.52
CA ALA A 14 5.27 13.98 -22.11
C ALA A 14 4.71 12.58 -21.75
N ILE A 15 3.90 12.00 -22.60
CA ILE A 15 3.36 10.64 -22.42
C ILE A 15 4.50 9.61 -22.46
N GLU A 16 5.45 9.74 -23.39
CA GLU A 16 6.62 8.86 -23.47
C GLU A 16 7.44 8.90 -22.18
N GLY A 17 7.64 10.08 -21.58
CA GLY A 17 8.30 10.21 -20.28
C GLY A 17 7.55 9.50 -19.15
N LEU A 18 6.22 9.63 -19.09
CA LEU A 18 5.38 8.91 -18.12
C LEU A 18 5.48 7.38 -18.30
N VAL A 19 5.41 6.92 -19.55
CA VAL A 19 5.53 5.49 -19.88
C VAL A 19 6.91 4.96 -19.52
N TYR A 20 7.98 5.74 -19.81
CA TYR A 20 9.34 5.38 -19.45
C TYR A 20 9.48 5.20 -17.93
N ALA A 21 9.07 6.19 -17.13
CA ALA A 21 9.14 6.11 -15.68
C ALA A 21 8.33 4.91 -15.13
N THR A 22 7.14 4.66 -15.68
CA THR A 22 6.30 3.52 -15.27
C THR A 22 6.96 2.18 -15.59
N ARG A 23 7.66 2.06 -16.72
CA ARG A 23 8.32 0.80 -17.12
C ARG A 23 9.62 0.55 -16.38
N THR A 24 10.39 1.59 -16.09
CA THR A 24 11.72 1.46 -15.48
C THR A 24 11.70 1.53 -13.96
N GLN A 25 10.82 2.36 -13.36
CA GLN A 25 10.79 2.59 -11.93
C GLN A 25 9.77 1.72 -11.20
N ARG A 26 10.25 0.94 -10.23
CA ARG A 26 9.39 0.13 -9.37
C ARG A 26 8.45 1.01 -8.54
N ASN A 27 8.97 2.11 -7.98
CA ASN A 27 8.21 3.00 -7.12
C ASN A 27 7.07 3.68 -7.87
N MET A 28 7.30 4.13 -9.12
CA MET A 28 6.25 4.68 -9.97
C MET A 28 5.07 3.72 -10.13
N ARG A 29 5.34 2.43 -10.37
CA ARG A 29 4.29 1.42 -10.48
C ARG A 29 3.49 1.27 -9.19
N ILE A 30 4.18 1.26 -8.04
CA ILE A 30 3.53 1.18 -6.72
C ILE A 30 2.64 2.42 -6.51
N HIS A 31 3.14 3.62 -6.78
CA HIS A 31 2.39 4.86 -6.62
C HIS A 31 1.17 4.91 -7.55
N LEU A 32 1.29 4.47 -8.80
CA LEU A 32 0.15 4.42 -9.73
C LEU A 32 -0.92 3.43 -9.28
N ILE A 33 -0.53 2.22 -8.87
CA ILE A 33 -1.48 1.21 -8.38
C ILE A 33 -2.18 1.71 -7.12
N THR A 34 -1.44 2.28 -6.17
CA THR A 34 -2.00 2.85 -4.94
C THR A 34 -2.95 4.00 -5.24
N SER A 35 -2.56 4.90 -6.15
CA SER A 35 -3.41 6.03 -6.58
C SER A 35 -4.72 5.55 -7.22
N LEU A 36 -4.64 4.54 -8.09
CA LEU A 36 -5.82 3.93 -8.70
C LEU A 36 -6.73 3.29 -7.64
N GLY A 37 -6.16 2.60 -6.66
CA GLY A 37 -6.90 2.04 -5.53
C GLY A 37 -7.61 3.12 -4.70
N ILE A 38 -6.92 4.22 -4.37
CA ILE A 38 -7.49 5.35 -3.63
C ILE A 38 -8.62 6.01 -4.43
N LEU A 39 -8.41 6.29 -5.73
CA LEU A 39 -9.43 6.87 -6.59
C LEU A 39 -10.65 5.95 -6.71
N THR A 40 -10.44 4.65 -6.80
CA THR A 40 -11.53 3.66 -6.80
C THR A 40 -12.27 3.68 -5.46
N ALA A 41 -11.57 3.75 -4.33
CA ALA A 41 -12.18 3.86 -3.01
C ALA A 41 -13.06 5.11 -2.85
N CYS A 42 -12.74 6.22 -3.54
CA CYS A 42 -13.56 7.43 -3.53
C CYS A 42 -14.99 7.21 -4.04
N PHE A 43 -15.23 6.22 -4.90
CA PHE A 43 -16.59 5.89 -5.35
C PHE A 43 -17.43 5.21 -4.25
N PHE A 44 -16.78 4.50 -3.33
CA PHE A 44 -17.48 3.78 -2.25
C PHE A 44 -17.67 4.64 -1.00
N TYR A 45 -16.87 5.68 -0.83
CA TYR A 45 -16.96 6.58 0.30
C TYR A 45 -17.48 7.95 -0.12
N LYS A 46 -18.47 8.47 0.60
CA LYS A 46 -18.97 9.84 0.38
C LYS A 46 -17.92 10.86 0.85
N LEU A 47 -17.10 11.33 -0.08
CA LEU A 47 -16.08 12.35 0.17
C LEU A 47 -16.65 13.75 -0.17
N SER A 48 -16.24 14.73 0.61
CA SER A 48 -16.50 16.14 0.30
C SER A 48 -15.62 16.60 -0.87
N LYS A 49 -16.01 17.68 -1.53
CA LYS A 49 -15.22 18.29 -2.62
C LYS A 49 -13.81 18.66 -2.16
N ALA A 50 -13.67 19.15 -0.92
CA ALA A 50 -12.36 19.49 -0.34
C ALA A 50 -11.47 18.25 -0.14
N GLU A 51 -12.02 17.14 0.38
CA GLU A 51 -11.28 15.89 0.53
C GLU A 51 -10.80 15.35 -0.82
N ILE A 52 -11.65 15.39 -1.86
CA ILE A 52 -11.28 14.96 -3.21
C ILE A 52 -10.16 15.84 -3.76
N LEU A 53 -10.24 17.17 -3.58
CA LEU A 53 -9.22 18.11 -4.04
C LEU A 53 -7.88 17.85 -3.34
N VAL A 54 -7.88 17.65 -2.03
CA VAL A 54 -6.67 17.35 -1.24
C VAL A 54 -6.06 16.03 -1.70
N LEU A 55 -6.86 14.99 -1.93
CA LEU A 55 -6.37 13.71 -2.47
C LEU A 55 -5.76 13.87 -3.86
N ALA A 56 -6.42 14.60 -4.76
CA ALA A 56 -5.91 14.85 -6.10
C ALA A 56 -4.56 15.57 -6.07
N ILE A 57 -4.41 16.62 -5.27
CA ILE A 57 -3.15 17.34 -5.08
C ILE A 57 -2.08 16.40 -4.51
N THR A 58 -2.42 15.61 -3.49
CA THR A 58 -1.48 14.69 -2.85
C THR A 58 -0.97 13.63 -3.84
N ILE A 59 -1.86 13.01 -4.60
CA ILE A 59 -1.49 12.03 -5.63
C ILE A 59 -0.58 12.68 -6.68
N THR A 60 -0.96 13.87 -7.15
CA THR A 60 -0.16 14.60 -8.14
C THR A 60 1.24 14.91 -7.62
N LEU A 61 1.38 15.34 -6.36
CA LEU A 61 2.68 15.63 -5.75
C LEU A 61 3.58 14.39 -5.67
N VAL A 62 3.03 13.23 -5.30
CA VAL A 62 3.81 11.97 -5.23
C VAL A 62 4.29 11.57 -6.63
N LEU A 63 3.40 11.57 -7.63
CA LEU A 63 3.75 11.22 -8.99
C LEU A 63 4.74 12.21 -9.60
N PHE A 64 4.57 13.51 -9.33
CA PHE A 64 5.49 14.57 -9.77
C PHE A 64 6.88 14.37 -9.17
N ALA A 65 6.96 14.12 -7.85
CA ALA A 65 8.26 13.89 -7.19
C ALA A 65 8.98 12.67 -7.78
N GLU A 66 8.27 11.58 -8.08
CA GLU A 66 8.84 10.36 -8.68
C GLU A 66 9.32 10.61 -10.11
N LEU A 67 8.59 11.40 -10.91
CA LEU A 67 9.04 11.79 -12.26
C LEU A 67 10.31 12.63 -12.23
N ILE A 68 10.38 13.59 -11.31
CA ILE A 68 11.59 14.42 -11.13
C ILE A 68 12.75 13.56 -10.64
N ASN A 69 12.52 12.64 -9.68
CA ASN A 69 13.54 11.70 -9.25
C ASN A 69 14.10 10.89 -10.41
N THR A 70 13.22 10.32 -11.25
CA THR A 70 13.59 9.55 -12.43
C THR A 70 14.43 10.39 -13.41
N ALA A 71 14.06 11.65 -13.64
CA ALA A 71 14.79 12.54 -14.53
C ALA A 71 16.18 12.89 -13.97
N ILE A 72 16.31 13.12 -12.66
CA ILE A 72 17.58 13.37 -11.98
C ILE A 72 18.48 12.13 -12.05
N GLU A 73 17.95 10.94 -11.79
CA GLU A 73 18.70 9.69 -11.90
C GLU A 73 19.25 9.50 -13.31
N ALA A 74 18.41 9.64 -14.33
CA ALA A 74 18.82 9.54 -15.73
C ALA A 74 19.89 10.58 -16.11
N THR A 75 19.73 11.82 -15.65
CA THR A 75 20.70 12.90 -15.90
C THR A 75 22.05 12.61 -15.26
N VAL A 76 22.05 12.16 -14.01
CA VAL A 76 23.29 11.81 -13.30
C VAL A 76 23.99 10.63 -13.96
N ASP A 77 23.23 9.62 -14.43
CA ASP A 77 23.79 8.43 -15.08
C ASP A 77 24.42 8.74 -16.46
N ILE A 78 23.94 9.78 -17.16
CA ILE A 78 24.59 10.27 -18.39
C ILE A 78 25.91 10.96 -18.07
N LEU A 79 26.01 11.71 -16.95
CA LEU A 79 27.15 12.54 -16.62
C LEU A 79 28.31 11.76 -16.01
N THR A 80 28.08 10.61 -15.39
CA THR A 80 29.13 9.84 -14.72
C THR A 80 28.90 8.33 -14.80
N ASN A 81 29.89 7.63 -15.35
CA ASN A 81 29.95 6.17 -15.37
C ASN A 81 30.69 5.60 -14.14
N ASN A 82 31.31 6.45 -13.33
CA ASN A 82 32.10 6.09 -12.16
C ASN A 82 31.44 6.65 -10.89
N PHE A 83 31.76 6.04 -9.74
CA PHE A 83 31.31 6.54 -8.46
C PHE A 83 31.80 7.98 -8.23
N HIS A 84 30.85 8.91 -8.02
CA HIS A 84 31.14 10.28 -7.66
C HIS A 84 30.30 10.69 -6.44
N PRO A 85 30.91 11.22 -5.36
CA PRO A 85 30.18 11.54 -4.12
C PRO A 85 29.01 12.50 -4.33
N LEU A 86 29.16 13.54 -5.15
CA LEU A 86 28.08 14.49 -5.45
C LEU A 86 26.96 13.86 -6.27
N ALA A 87 27.25 12.93 -7.17
CA ALA A 87 26.24 12.19 -7.91
C ALA A 87 25.36 11.35 -6.97
N LYS A 88 25.98 10.69 -5.99
CA LYS A 88 25.26 9.97 -4.93
C LYS A 88 24.36 10.92 -4.11
N ILE A 89 24.89 12.09 -3.73
CA ILE A 89 24.11 13.09 -2.97
C ILE A 89 22.91 13.56 -3.80
N ALA A 90 23.09 13.86 -5.08
CA ALA A 90 22.01 14.30 -5.96
C ALA A 90 20.87 13.25 -6.05
N LYS A 91 21.22 11.98 -6.31
CA LYS A 91 20.27 10.87 -6.35
C LYS A 91 19.54 10.69 -5.00
N ASN A 92 20.29 10.69 -3.89
CA ASN A 92 19.70 10.52 -2.56
C ASN A 92 18.76 11.68 -2.20
N THR A 93 19.09 12.91 -2.59
CA THR A 93 18.23 14.07 -2.33
C THR A 93 16.94 14.00 -3.14
N ALA A 94 17.03 13.59 -4.41
CA ALA A 94 15.86 13.38 -5.25
C ALA A 94 14.95 12.26 -4.68
N ALA A 95 15.50 11.12 -4.28
CA ALA A 95 14.78 10.07 -3.60
C ALA A 95 14.17 10.54 -2.26
N GLY A 96 14.85 11.43 -1.53
CA GLY A 96 14.35 12.07 -0.32
C GLY A 96 13.08 12.89 -0.56
N ALA A 97 12.99 13.59 -1.70
CA ALA A 97 11.78 14.32 -2.06
C ALA A 97 10.57 13.38 -2.27
N VAL A 98 10.79 12.23 -2.91
CA VAL A 98 9.76 11.18 -3.05
C VAL A 98 9.32 10.67 -1.68
N LEU A 99 10.27 10.39 -0.79
CA LEU A 99 9.96 9.91 0.56
C LEU A 99 9.10 10.92 1.33
N VAL A 100 9.41 12.20 1.29
CA VAL A 100 8.65 13.26 1.97
C VAL A 100 7.22 13.32 1.44
N THR A 101 7.03 13.28 0.12
CA THR A 101 5.69 13.31 -0.48
C THR A 101 4.89 12.03 -0.18
N ALA A 102 5.55 10.87 -0.13
CA ALA A 102 4.92 9.60 0.24
C ALA A 102 4.46 9.58 1.71
N ILE A 103 5.28 10.09 2.64
CA ILE A 103 4.90 10.25 4.05
C ILE A 103 3.69 11.19 4.18
N ASN A 104 3.71 12.32 3.48
CA ASN A 104 2.56 13.23 3.45
C ASN A 104 1.31 12.54 2.90
N ALA A 105 1.43 11.72 1.86
CA ALA A 105 0.31 10.98 1.29
C ALA A 105 -0.29 9.98 2.28
N ILE A 106 0.53 9.29 3.07
CA ILE A 106 0.07 8.40 4.14
C ILE A 106 -0.70 9.20 5.20
N PHE A 107 -0.17 10.35 5.62
CA PHE A 107 -0.83 11.21 6.60
C PHE A 107 -2.19 11.73 6.11
N VAL A 108 -2.26 12.23 4.88
CA VAL A 108 -3.50 12.70 4.24
C VAL A 108 -4.52 11.56 4.13
N GLY A 109 -4.07 10.39 3.68
CA GLY A 109 -4.91 9.19 3.60
C GLY A 109 -5.46 8.80 4.97
N TYR A 110 -4.62 8.80 6.00
CA TYR A 110 -5.05 8.55 7.38
C TYR A 110 -6.15 9.52 7.82
N VAL A 111 -5.93 10.83 7.67
CA VAL A 111 -6.90 11.86 8.09
C VAL A 111 -8.26 11.72 7.37
N ILE A 112 -8.22 11.48 6.06
CA ILE A 112 -9.45 11.42 5.24
C ILE A 112 -10.22 10.10 5.47
N PHE A 113 -9.51 8.98 5.58
CA PHE A 113 -10.16 7.66 5.62
C PHE A 113 -10.38 7.11 7.03
N TRP A 114 -9.75 7.67 8.07
CA TRP A 114 -9.82 7.16 9.43
C TRP A 114 -11.25 6.93 9.94
N ASP A 115 -12.11 7.97 9.89
CA ASP A 115 -13.48 7.85 10.38
C ASP A 115 -14.33 6.90 9.53
N LYS A 116 -14.03 6.82 8.25
CA LYS A 116 -14.73 5.92 7.32
C LYS A 116 -14.35 4.45 7.58
N LEU A 117 -13.06 4.19 7.77
CA LEU A 117 -12.54 2.87 8.13
C LEU A 117 -13.01 2.43 9.51
N ARG A 118 -13.03 3.34 10.47
CA ARG A 118 -13.56 3.08 11.81
C ARG A 118 -15.04 2.68 11.76
N LYS A 119 -15.87 3.40 11.01
CA LYS A 119 -17.31 3.04 10.85
C LYS A 119 -17.45 1.66 10.21
N LEU A 120 -16.68 1.38 9.15
CA LEU A 120 -16.68 0.07 8.50
C LEU A 120 -16.27 -1.04 9.47
N SER A 121 -15.21 -0.83 10.26
CA SER A 121 -14.75 -1.82 11.24
C SER A 121 -15.81 -2.10 12.31
N PHE A 122 -16.50 -1.07 12.81
CA PHE A 122 -17.61 -1.28 13.76
C PHE A 122 -18.79 -2.05 13.14
N GLN A 123 -19.15 -1.76 11.89
CA GLN A 123 -20.18 -2.52 11.19
C GLN A 123 -19.79 -3.99 11.03
N LEU A 124 -18.55 -4.27 10.61
CA LEU A 124 -18.05 -5.64 10.49
C LEU A 124 -18.02 -6.37 11.83
N VAL A 125 -17.57 -5.69 12.90
CA VAL A 125 -17.59 -6.25 14.26
C VAL A 125 -19.01 -6.61 14.70
N ASN A 126 -19.99 -5.74 14.45
CA ASN A 126 -21.38 -6.02 14.80
C ASN A 126 -21.95 -7.18 13.99
N ILE A 127 -21.69 -7.24 12.69
CA ILE A 127 -22.08 -8.37 11.84
C ILE A 127 -21.52 -9.69 12.40
N ILE A 128 -20.23 -9.70 12.78
CA ILE A 128 -19.59 -10.91 13.35
C ILE A 128 -20.21 -11.28 14.72
N LYS A 129 -20.51 -10.29 15.58
CA LYS A 129 -21.10 -10.52 16.90
C LYS A 129 -22.55 -11.07 16.83
N GLU A 130 -23.28 -10.64 15.82
CA GLU A 130 -24.67 -11.07 15.58
C GLU A 130 -24.76 -12.33 14.72
N SER A 131 -23.64 -12.79 14.18
CA SER A 131 -23.56 -13.93 13.28
C SER A 131 -23.53 -15.26 14.05
N ASP A 132 -24.15 -16.27 13.46
CA ASP A 132 -24.07 -17.63 13.95
C ASP A 132 -22.64 -18.17 13.93
N THR A 133 -22.34 -19.08 14.86
CA THR A 133 -21.00 -19.65 15.06
C THR A 133 -20.39 -20.24 13.78
N TYR A 134 -21.21 -20.78 12.86
CA TYR A 134 -20.72 -21.35 11.60
C TYR A 134 -20.13 -20.29 10.65
N LEU A 135 -20.58 -19.03 10.71
CA LEU A 135 -20.00 -17.95 9.91
C LEU A 135 -18.57 -17.63 10.32
N VAL A 136 -18.24 -17.82 11.59
CA VAL A 136 -16.85 -17.70 12.10
C VAL A 136 -15.93 -18.68 11.37
N PHE A 137 -16.38 -19.94 11.18
CA PHE A 137 -15.61 -20.93 10.40
C PHE A 137 -15.45 -20.54 8.93
N ILE A 138 -16.49 -19.98 8.30
CA ILE A 138 -16.42 -19.51 6.92
C ILE A 138 -15.37 -18.41 6.78
N VAL A 139 -15.34 -17.43 7.70
CA VAL A 139 -14.35 -16.36 7.70
C VAL A 139 -12.94 -16.91 7.88
N LEU A 140 -12.72 -17.90 8.76
CA LEU A 140 -11.43 -18.56 8.93
C LEU A 140 -10.99 -19.26 7.64
N ILE A 141 -11.88 -19.99 6.98
CA ILE A 141 -11.59 -20.65 5.69
C ILE A 141 -11.22 -19.61 4.64
N LEU A 142 -11.95 -18.50 4.54
CA LEU A 142 -11.64 -17.42 3.61
C LEU A 142 -10.27 -16.81 3.88
N ILE A 143 -9.92 -16.56 5.15
CA ILE A 143 -8.58 -16.06 5.51
C ILE A 143 -7.49 -17.06 5.07
N CYS A 144 -7.68 -18.35 5.32
CA CYS A 144 -6.75 -19.38 4.87
C CYS A 144 -6.59 -19.40 3.34
N MET A 145 -7.70 -19.30 2.59
CA MET A 145 -7.68 -19.26 1.13
C MET A 145 -6.95 -18.02 0.60
N ILE A 146 -7.21 -16.85 1.20
CA ILE A 146 -6.53 -15.60 0.83
C ILE A 146 -5.02 -15.71 1.08
N ILE A 147 -4.61 -16.27 2.22
CA ILE A 147 -3.18 -16.46 2.54
C ILE A 147 -2.52 -17.40 1.53
N LEU A 148 -3.17 -18.51 1.18
CA LEU A 148 -2.65 -19.46 0.19
C LEU A 148 -2.56 -18.82 -1.19
N PHE A 149 -3.57 -18.04 -1.58
CA PHE A 149 -3.56 -17.30 -2.84
C PHE A 149 -2.43 -16.27 -2.88
N LEU A 150 -2.27 -15.47 -1.82
CA LEU A 150 -1.18 -14.50 -1.74
C LEU A 150 0.20 -15.16 -1.80
N LYS A 151 0.39 -16.30 -1.13
CA LYS A 151 1.63 -17.09 -1.23
C LYS A 151 1.89 -17.62 -2.65
N ALA A 152 0.84 -18.06 -3.33
CA ALA A 152 0.97 -18.54 -4.71
C ALA A 152 1.35 -17.40 -5.67
N VAL A 153 0.83 -16.18 -5.45
CA VAL A 153 1.12 -15.01 -6.29
C VAL A 153 2.50 -14.43 -5.99
N ILE A 154 2.90 -14.37 -4.72
CA ILE A 154 4.20 -13.80 -4.30
C ILE A 154 5.36 -14.77 -4.61
N GLY A 155 5.07 -16.08 -4.67
CA GLY A 155 6.06 -17.10 -5.05
C GLY A 155 7.15 -17.37 -4.01
N GLU A 156 7.02 -16.86 -2.77
CA GLU A 156 7.99 -17.02 -1.70
C GLU A 156 7.61 -18.14 -0.72
N GLY A 157 8.49 -19.11 -0.56
CA GLY A 157 8.37 -20.19 0.41
C GLY A 157 7.43 -21.33 -0.01
N THR A 158 7.30 -22.35 0.86
CA THR A 158 6.33 -23.44 0.66
C THR A 158 4.96 -23.07 1.26
N PRO A 159 3.84 -23.66 0.81
CA PRO A 159 2.50 -23.31 1.28
C PRO A 159 2.33 -23.30 2.81
N LEU A 160 3.04 -24.18 3.51
CA LEU A 160 2.97 -24.32 4.98
C LEU A 160 4.27 -23.99 5.71
N ARG A 161 5.41 -23.79 5.01
CA ARG A 161 6.72 -23.51 5.64
C ARG A 161 7.39 -22.30 5.02
N GLY A 162 7.74 -21.30 5.85
CA GLY A 162 8.51 -20.10 5.45
C GLY A 162 7.76 -19.11 4.55
N GLY A 163 8.40 -17.99 4.28
CA GLY A 163 7.92 -16.92 3.40
C GLY A 163 6.88 -15.99 4.03
N MET A 164 6.73 -14.80 3.45
CA MET A 164 5.69 -13.83 3.80
C MET A 164 4.48 -13.99 2.84
N PRO A 165 3.23 -13.86 3.31
CA PRO A 165 2.80 -13.76 4.71
C PRO A 165 2.88 -15.09 5.47
N SER A 166 3.17 -15.03 6.79
CA SER A 166 3.21 -16.24 7.63
C SER A 166 1.81 -16.78 7.87
N GLY A 167 1.51 -17.97 7.32
CA GLY A 167 0.20 -18.60 7.48
C GLY A 167 -0.16 -18.87 8.93
N HIS A 168 0.79 -19.34 9.75
CA HIS A 168 0.56 -19.63 11.16
C HIS A 168 0.27 -18.36 11.98
N ALA A 169 1.05 -17.31 11.77
CA ALA A 169 0.79 -16.03 12.43
C ALA A 169 -0.57 -15.46 12.04
N SER A 170 -0.90 -15.42 10.75
CA SER A 170 -2.17 -14.89 10.27
C SER A 170 -3.38 -15.66 10.82
N ILE A 171 -3.31 -17.00 10.84
CA ILE A 171 -4.39 -17.84 11.38
C ILE A 171 -4.51 -17.64 12.89
N SER A 172 -3.39 -17.62 13.63
CA SER A 172 -3.40 -17.45 15.09
C SER A 172 -4.01 -16.11 15.49
N PHE A 173 -3.61 -15.02 14.82
CA PHE A 173 -4.19 -13.69 15.06
C PHE A 173 -5.65 -13.60 14.64
N ALA A 174 -6.06 -14.25 13.55
CA ALA A 174 -7.46 -14.32 13.15
C ALA A 174 -8.31 -15.01 14.22
N ILE A 175 -7.85 -16.15 14.75
CA ILE A 175 -8.53 -16.88 15.83
C ILE A 175 -8.58 -16.02 17.10
N ALA A 176 -7.47 -15.39 17.52
CA ALA A 176 -7.44 -14.52 18.69
C ALA A 176 -8.40 -13.33 18.55
N THR A 177 -8.46 -12.72 17.37
CA THR A 177 -9.41 -11.64 17.08
C THR A 177 -10.86 -12.12 17.18
N MET A 178 -11.18 -13.28 16.63
CA MET A 178 -12.53 -13.85 16.72
C MET A 178 -12.92 -14.17 18.17
N ILE A 179 -12.02 -14.76 18.94
CA ILE A 179 -12.24 -15.00 20.37
C ILE A 179 -12.51 -13.66 21.07
N SER A 180 -11.76 -12.60 20.78
CA SER A 180 -11.95 -11.28 21.38
C SER A 180 -13.30 -10.64 21.05
N LEU A 181 -13.87 -10.95 19.90
CA LEU A 181 -15.19 -10.45 19.48
C LEU A 181 -16.36 -11.20 20.14
N ILE A 182 -16.16 -12.47 20.48
CA ILE A 182 -17.18 -13.35 21.05
C ILE A 182 -17.08 -13.41 22.58
N ALA A 183 -15.88 -13.42 23.14
CA ALA A 183 -15.65 -13.55 24.56
C ALA A 183 -16.01 -12.26 25.31
N LYS A 184 -16.76 -12.42 26.41
CA LYS A 184 -17.04 -11.31 27.35
C LYS A 184 -16.00 -11.17 28.47
N ASN A 185 -15.05 -12.11 28.54
CA ASN A 185 -14.05 -12.19 29.60
C ASN A 185 -12.70 -11.68 29.10
N GLU A 186 -12.20 -10.61 29.72
CA GLU A 186 -10.95 -9.94 29.34
C GLU A 186 -9.74 -10.87 29.45
N ASN A 187 -9.71 -11.80 30.41
CA ASN A 187 -8.62 -12.76 30.58
C ASN A 187 -8.56 -13.75 29.40
N ILE A 188 -9.70 -14.18 28.86
CA ILE A 188 -9.74 -15.05 27.69
C ILE A 188 -9.22 -14.31 26.46
N ILE A 189 -9.57 -13.03 26.31
CA ILE A 189 -9.07 -12.18 25.23
C ILE A 189 -7.56 -12.05 25.33
N LEU A 190 -7.05 -11.69 26.50
CA LEU A 190 -5.62 -11.52 26.74
C LEU A 190 -4.84 -12.82 26.46
N LEU A 191 -5.31 -13.96 26.98
CA LEU A 191 -4.67 -15.25 26.76
C LEU A 191 -4.66 -15.65 25.27
N SER A 192 -5.72 -15.37 24.53
CA SER A 192 -5.78 -15.69 23.10
C SER A 192 -4.75 -14.90 22.28
N PHE A 193 -4.54 -13.62 22.59
CA PHE A 193 -3.50 -12.81 21.94
C PHE A 193 -2.09 -13.21 22.35
N ILE A 194 -1.85 -13.54 23.62
CA ILE A 194 -0.57 -14.09 24.09
C ILE A 194 -0.23 -15.37 23.32
N LEU A 195 -1.20 -16.28 23.18
CA LEU A 195 -1.02 -17.53 22.43
C LEU A 195 -0.71 -17.25 20.95
N ALA A 196 -1.42 -16.29 20.33
CA ALA A 196 -1.17 -15.90 18.95
C ALA A 196 0.24 -15.35 18.75
N ILE A 197 0.76 -14.55 19.69
CA ILE A 197 2.14 -14.03 19.68
C ILE A 197 3.14 -15.17 19.80
N ILE A 198 2.95 -16.11 20.72
CA ILE A 198 3.83 -17.27 20.90
C ILE A 198 3.90 -18.11 19.63
N VAL A 199 2.75 -18.38 19.00
CA VAL A 199 2.68 -19.12 17.74
C VAL A 199 3.38 -18.34 16.60
N ALA A 200 3.25 -17.03 16.57
CA ALA A 200 3.91 -16.19 15.57
C ALA A 200 5.44 -16.16 15.75
N GLN A 201 5.92 -16.22 17.00
CA GLN A 201 7.36 -16.22 17.33
C GLN A 201 8.01 -17.61 17.26
N SER A 202 7.25 -18.68 17.24
CA SER A 202 7.78 -20.06 17.22
C SER A 202 8.50 -20.44 15.92
N ARG A 203 9.00 -19.44 15.17
CA ARG A 203 9.73 -19.59 13.91
C ARG A 203 10.99 -18.77 13.85
#